data_1a5bde5359bf012e76a3774d53498823
#
_entry.id   1a5bde5359bf012e76a3774d53498823
#
_cell.length_a   1.000
_cell.length_b   1.000
_cell.length_c   1.000
_cell.angle_alpha   90.00
_cell.angle_beta   90.00
_cell.angle_gamma   90.00
#
_symmetry.space_group_name_H-M   'P 1'
#
loop_
_entity.id
_entity.type
_entity.pdbx_description
1 polymer ?
#
loop_
_entity_poly.entity_id
_entity_poly.type
_entity_poly.pdbx_seq_one_letter_code
_entity_poly.pdbx_strand_id
1 'polypeptide(L)'
;FARGWTAVLGDNGIGKTTLAKLAIGRLSPDAGRISPTPNRLHTGYCPQNTDETPENLEDFACDWSPQAMEIRRELGIGDDWPWRPGTLSGGEAKRLQIACALATDPDVLVLDEPTNHVDRPTRERIIAALRSYDGIGILVSHDVALIDAMASSCALFERDHVRGRNITVVRVRPGNYSAASMDAQRERAAAAGMARDARRESTRIDAVKEQRRRAATSEIAGAPKAHRLVNPKDHDARSRIKKSHNPSRLGPASARIDAQAAAARERAAAVVTATKRYDGDIWMDAESSNRRELVRLEPQIIPYAPQSPDGVGAAAISETAGLKIPMLTVGPHDRIGISGPNGTGKTTLVRTLLRTIAMREQYSGVPLPRLTITQNTTDQDAREAMRRLTALTPIDRGDVLSAFAQLNVDPSRLLAGGNPSPGELRKLLLCLGLRDHPHLIVMDEPTNHLDLHSIQALAHALAGYPGALLLVSHDEGFLECAASIRWTLHSDGLGGAQLTVS
;
A
#
# COMPACT_ATOMS: atom_id res chain seq x y z
N PHE A 1 10.68 21.17 7.04
CA PHE A 1 10.16 20.56 8.28
C PHE A 1 10.17 21.60 9.38
N ALA A 2 9.12 21.65 10.19
CA ALA A 2 8.99 22.51 11.37
C ALA A 2 9.15 21.69 12.65
N ARG A 3 9.21 22.35 13.82
CA ARG A 3 9.15 21.68 15.12
C ARG A 3 7.87 20.85 15.22
N GLY A 4 7.95 19.73 15.92
CA GLY A 4 6.91 18.72 16.00
C GLY A 4 7.07 17.65 14.90
N TRP A 5 6.09 16.78 14.75
CA TRP A 5 6.16 15.60 13.89
C TRP A 5 5.58 15.86 12.52
N THR A 6 6.37 15.57 11.48
CA THR A 6 5.91 15.52 10.09
C THR A 6 5.91 14.08 9.60
N ALA A 7 4.74 13.56 9.25
CA ALA A 7 4.64 12.24 8.61
C ALA A 7 4.99 12.32 7.13
N VAL A 8 5.81 11.40 6.64
CA VAL A 8 6.20 11.27 5.24
C VAL A 8 5.52 10.04 4.65
N LEU A 9 4.62 10.23 3.70
CA LEU A 9 3.67 9.25 3.21
C LEU A 9 3.73 9.12 1.69
N GLY A 10 3.44 7.93 1.18
CA GLY A 10 3.40 7.65 -0.26
C GLY A 10 3.67 6.18 -0.58
N ASP A 11 3.55 5.83 -1.84
CA ASP A 11 3.73 4.45 -2.31
C ASP A 11 5.13 3.91 -2.00
N ASN A 12 5.29 2.60 -1.95
CA ASN A 12 6.60 1.98 -1.76
C ASN A 12 7.53 2.30 -2.94
N GLY A 13 8.81 2.55 -2.62
CA GLY A 13 9.82 2.90 -3.62
C GLY A 13 9.74 4.33 -4.20
N ILE A 14 8.84 5.19 -3.70
CA ILE A 14 8.66 6.56 -4.21
C ILE A 14 9.72 7.55 -3.74
N GLY A 15 10.56 7.16 -2.76
CA GLY A 15 11.66 8.00 -2.27
C GLY A 15 11.48 8.55 -0.84
N LYS A 16 10.57 8.01 -0.03
CA LYS A 16 10.35 8.44 1.38
C LYS A 16 11.61 8.37 2.22
N THR A 17 12.23 7.18 2.29
CA THR A 17 13.50 6.95 3.00
C THR A 17 14.65 7.79 2.44
N THR A 18 14.67 8.03 1.14
CA THR A 18 15.65 8.92 0.50
C THR A 18 15.52 10.35 1.00
N LEU A 19 14.29 10.89 1.03
CA LEU A 19 14.02 12.22 1.58
C LEU A 19 14.45 12.30 3.05
N ALA A 20 14.11 11.29 3.86
CA ALA A 20 14.47 11.21 5.26
C ALA A 20 16.00 11.21 5.46
N LYS A 21 16.74 10.40 4.69
CA LYS A 21 18.20 10.35 4.73
C LYS A 21 18.88 11.66 4.25
N LEU A 22 18.28 12.33 3.25
CA LEU A 22 18.72 13.67 2.82
C LEU A 22 18.56 14.69 3.95
N ALA A 23 17.43 14.68 4.67
CA ALA A 23 17.14 15.63 5.73
C ALA A 23 18.17 15.59 6.87
N ILE A 24 18.75 14.44 7.17
CA ILE A 24 19.78 14.25 8.21
C ILE A 24 21.22 14.17 7.67
N GLY A 25 21.42 14.43 6.38
CA GLY A 25 22.76 14.47 5.77
C GLY A 25 23.42 13.11 5.51
N ARG A 26 22.68 11.98 5.67
CA ARG A 26 23.19 10.64 5.29
C ARG A 26 23.29 10.46 3.77
N LEU A 27 22.62 11.32 3.00
CA LEU A 27 22.73 11.43 1.54
C LEU A 27 22.91 12.87 1.17
N SER A 28 23.66 13.10 0.08
CA SER A 28 23.83 14.45 -0.51
C SER A 28 22.83 14.64 -1.66
N PRO A 29 22.19 15.82 -1.78
CA PRO A 29 21.31 16.10 -2.92
C PRO A 29 22.11 16.28 -4.21
N ASP A 30 21.62 15.74 -5.33
CA ASP A 30 22.21 15.96 -6.66
C ASP A 30 22.05 17.40 -7.13
N ALA A 31 20.99 18.08 -6.68
CA ALA A 31 20.72 19.48 -6.98
C ALA A 31 19.97 20.15 -5.82
N GLY A 32 20.12 21.46 -5.70
CA GLY A 32 19.52 22.23 -4.61
C GLY A 32 20.40 22.28 -3.36
N ARG A 33 19.81 22.67 -2.24
CA ARG A 33 20.50 22.77 -0.94
C ARG A 33 19.55 22.50 0.22
N ILE A 34 20.10 22.00 1.31
CA ILE A 34 19.40 21.80 2.57
C ILE A 34 19.82 22.90 3.54
N SER A 35 18.86 23.55 4.21
CA SER A 35 19.12 24.63 5.15
C SER A 35 18.28 24.42 6.43
N PRO A 36 18.89 24.47 7.63
CA PRO A 36 20.33 24.53 7.87
C PRO A 36 21.07 23.30 7.34
N THR A 37 22.38 23.41 7.17
CA THR A 37 23.21 22.27 6.72
C THR A 37 23.13 21.16 7.76
N PRO A 38 22.80 19.89 7.40
CA PRO A 38 22.61 18.82 8.36
C PRO A 38 23.77 18.60 9.33
N ASN A 39 25.01 18.79 8.88
CA ASN A 39 26.22 18.66 9.72
C ASN A 39 26.30 19.66 10.89
N ARG A 40 25.39 20.62 10.97
CA ARG A 40 25.27 21.58 12.09
C ARG A 40 24.19 21.19 13.10
N LEU A 41 23.53 20.08 12.88
CA LEU A 41 22.42 19.59 13.67
C LEU A 41 22.80 18.25 14.31
N HIS A 42 22.36 18.04 15.53
CA HIS A 42 22.36 16.71 16.13
C HIS A 42 21.21 15.91 15.52
N THR A 43 21.52 14.76 14.95
CA THR A 43 20.52 13.95 14.23
C THR A 43 20.41 12.55 14.82
N GLY A 44 19.17 12.13 15.13
CA GLY A 44 18.84 10.76 15.50
C GLY A 44 18.19 10.02 14.33
N TYR A 45 18.55 8.76 14.12
CA TYR A 45 17.98 7.94 13.06
C TYR A 45 17.65 6.52 13.55
N CYS A 46 16.38 6.14 13.42
CA CYS A 46 15.94 4.76 13.59
C CYS A 46 15.64 4.15 12.21
N PRO A 47 16.46 3.17 11.76
CA PRO A 47 16.31 2.55 10.45
C PRO A 47 15.09 1.64 10.38
N GLN A 48 14.65 1.33 9.17
CA GLN A 48 13.54 0.40 8.92
C GLN A 48 13.90 -1.03 9.36
N ASN A 49 15.12 -1.48 9.05
CA ASN A 49 15.59 -2.82 9.38
C ASN A 49 15.97 -2.95 10.85
N THR A 50 15.41 -3.93 11.53
CA THR A 50 15.72 -4.24 12.95
C THR A 50 17.05 -4.93 13.16
N ASP A 51 17.64 -5.52 12.10
CA ASP A 51 18.95 -6.19 12.18
C ASP A 51 20.12 -5.18 12.20
N GLU A 52 19.85 -3.90 11.89
CA GLU A 52 20.86 -2.85 11.96
C GLU A 52 21.09 -2.46 13.43
N THR A 53 22.30 -2.72 13.93
CA THR A 53 22.69 -2.29 15.27
C THR A 53 22.91 -0.77 15.30
N PRO A 54 22.33 -0.02 16.28
CA PRO A 54 22.57 1.41 16.40
C PRO A 54 24.07 1.72 16.63
N GLU A 55 24.57 2.76 15.96
CA GLU A 55 25.99 3.16 16.05
C GLU A 55 26.40 3.57 17.47
N ASN A 56 25.45 4.13 18.26
CA ASN A 56 25.64 4.56 19.64
C ASN A 56 25.14 3.54 20.69
N LEU A 57 25.01 2.26 20.35
CA LEU A 57 24.47 1.25 21.25
C LEU A 57 25.32 1.10 22.53
N GLU A 58 26.65 1.09 22.40
CA GLU A 58 27.57 0.97 23.54
C GLU A 58 27.50 2.19 24.45
N ASP A 59 27.43 3.40 23.88
CA ASP A 59 27.26 4.64 24.64
C ASP A 59 25.94 4.60 25.43
N PHE A 60 24.83 4.23 24.77
CA PHE A 60 23.53 4.08 25.44
C PHE A 60 23.55 2.98 26.50
N ALA A 61 24.25 1.87 26.27
CA ALA A 61 24.38 0.79 27.27
C ALA A 61 25.02 1.27 28.58
N CYS A 62 26.01 2.16 28.47
CA CYS A 62 26.75 2.70 29.60
C CYS A 62 26.15 4.00 30.18
N ASP A 63 25.18 4.61 29.51
CA ASP A 63 24.54 5.86 29.95
C ASP A 63 23.43 5.58 30.99
N TRP A 64 23.69 6.02 32.23
CA TRP A 64 22.74 5.94 33.34
C TRP A 64 22.28 7.35 33.79
N SER A 65 22.33 8.32 32.88
CA SER A 65 21.78 9.66 33.13
C SER A 65 20.25 9.59 33.37
N PRO A 66 19.68 10.58 34.07
CA PRO A 66 18.23 10.63 34.29
C PRO A 66 17.42 10.54 33.01
N GLN A 67 17.91 11.15 31.92
CA GLN A 67 17.30 11.12 30.62
C GLN A 67 17.32 9.70 30.01
N ALA A 68 18.48 9.03 30.00
CA ALA A 68 18.61 7.67 29.51
C ALA A 68 17.73 6.67 30.30
N MET A 69 17.64 6.86 31.61
CA MET A 69 16.78 6.05 32.48
C MET A 69 15.30 6.26 32.19
N GLU A 70 14.89 7.50 31.92
CA GLU A 70 13.52 7.83 31.54
C GLU A 70 13.15 7.17 30.20
N ILE A 71 14.02 7.26 29.17
CA ILE A 71 13.84 6.61 27.87
C ILE A 71 13.71 5.09 28.04
N ARG A 72 14.59 4.46 28.88
CA ARG A 72 14.49 3.02 29.18
C ARG A 72 13.15 2.66 29.79
N ARG A 73 12.69 3.45 30.75
CA ARG A 73 11.44 3.24 31.48
C ARG A 73 10.24 3.35 30.52
N GLU A 74 10.17 4.40 29.72
CA GLU A 74 9.05 4.65 28.80
C GLU A 74 8.96 3.59 27.72
N LEU A 75 10.08 3.24 27.10
CA LEU A 75 10.12 2.21 26.06
C LEU A 75 10.16 0.78 26.63
N GLY A 76 10.29 0.62 27.95
CA GLY A 76 10.39 -0.68 28.60
C GLY A 76 11.58 -1.48 28.11
N ILE A 77 12.77 -0.84 28.09
CA ILE A 77 14.04 -1.46 27.71
C ILE A 77 14.59 -2.24 28.90
N GLY A 78 14.89 -3.53 28.69
CA GLY A 78 15.58 -4.34 29.68
C GLY A 78 17.06 -3.97 29.77
N ASP A 79 17.63 -4.04 30.97
CA ASP A 79 19.03 -3.65 31.20
C ASP A 79 20.03 -4.56 30.46
N ASP A 80 19.62 -5.78 30.11
CA ASP A 80 20.40 -6.77 29.39
C ASP A 80 20.30 -6.62 27.85
N TRP A 81 19.31 -5.87 27.33
CA TRP A 81 19.05 -5.78 25.90
C TRP A 81 20.22 -5.22 25.08
N PRO A 82 20.89 -4.14 25.50
CA PRO A 82 22.03 -3.62 24.75
C PRO A 82 23.19 -4.63 24.57
N TRP A 83 23.28 -5.59 25.48
CA TRP A 83 24.34 -6.60 25.52
C TRP A 83 24.02 -7.87 24.74
N ARG A 84 22.78 -8.04 24.27
CA ARG A 84 22.34 -9.19 23.49
C ARG A 84 21.47 -8.82 22.26
N PRO A 85 21.83 -7.82 21.45
CA PRO A 85 20.97 -7.30 20.39
C PRO A 85 20.50 -8.37 19.41
N GLY A 86 21.33 -9.35 19.08
CA GLY A 86 21.02 -10.43 18.15
C GLY A 86 19.98 -11.45 18.63
N THR A 87 19.55 -11.40 19.90
CA THR A 87 18.55 -12.31 20.47
C THR A 87 17.21 -11.62 20.76
N LEU A 88 17.11 -10.34 20.47
CA LEU A 88 15.90 -9.56 20.70
C LEU A 88 14.82 -9.92 19.67
N SER A 89 13.58 -9.92 20.10
CA SER A 89 12.45 -9.93 19.16
C SER A 89 12.44 -8.64 18.33
N GLY A 90 11.81 -8.67 17.14
CA GLY A 90 11.73 -7.48 16.28
C GLY A 90 11.16 -6.24 16.98
N GLY A 91 10.16 -6.41 17.88
CA GLY A 91 9.60 -5.31 18.65
C GLY A 91 10.54 -4.80 19.76
N GLU A 92 11.33 -5.67 20.39
CA GLU A 92 12.38 -5.29 21.35
C GLU A 92 13.52 -4.57 20.65
N ALA A 93 14.03 -5.10 19.56
CA ALA A 93 15.07 -4.48 18.75
C ALA A 93 14.65 -3.10 18.26
N LYS A 94 13.40 -2.95 17.81
CA LYS A 94 12.88 -1.66 17.37
C LYS A 94 12.81 -0.63 18.50
N ARG A 95 12.35 -1.03 19.68
CA ARG A 95 12.33 -0.14 20.86
C ARG A 95 13.74 0.27 21.25
N LEU A 96 14.71 -0.64 21.22
CA LEU A 96 16.11 -0.34 21.50
C LEU A 96 16.70 0.64 20.48
N GLN A 97 16.42 0.46 19.17
CA GLN A 97 16.83 1.42 18.13
C GLN A 97 16.25 2.83 18.35
N ILE A 98 14.96 2.91 18.73
CA ILE A 98 14.32 4.20 19.05
C ILE A 98 14.96 4.81 20.30
N ALA A 99 15.22 4.02 21.33
CA ALA A 99 15.88 4.49 22.56
C ALA A 99 17.26 5.08 22.26
N CYS A 100 18.08 4.38 21.49
CA CYS A 100 19.39 4.87 21.07
C CYS A 100 19.29 6.17 20.25
N ALA A 101 18.32 6.28 19.34
CA ALA A 101 18.12 7.49 18.55
C ALA A 101 17.65 8.68 19.39
N LEU A 102 16.80 8.48 20.40
CA LEU A 102 16.37 9.52 21.35
C LEU A 102 17.48 9.95 22.31
N ALA A 103 18.33 9.00 22.74
CA ALA A 103 19.40 9.27 23.71
C ALA A 103 20.49 10.21 23.18
N THR A 104 20.55 10.45 21.87
CA THR A 104 21.46 11.45 21.27
C THR A 104 21.00 12.88 21.48
N ASP A 105 19.85 13.13 22.11
CA ASP A 105 19.21 14.44 22.26
C ASP A 105 19.17 15.22 20.91
N PRO A 106 18.53 14.66 19.89
CA PRO A 106 18.66 15.16 18.53
C PRO A 106 17.82 16.41 18.29
N ASP A 107 18.35 17.37 17.50
CA ASP A 107 17.57 18.48 16.93
C ASP A 107 16.56 17.96 15.88
N VAL A 108 16.98 16.90 15.16
CA VAL A 108 16.17 16.23 14.13
C VAL A 108 16.17 14.72 14.36
N LEU A 109 15.00 14.17 14.62
CA LEU A 109 14.79 12.72 14.78
C LEU A 109 14.05 12.15 13.59
N VAL A 110 14.64 11.15 12.94
CA VAL A 110 14.02 10.41 11.82
C VAL A 110 13.71 8.99 12.26
N LEU A 111 12.46 8.60 12.11
CA LEU A 111 11.99 7.24 12.34
C LEU A 111 11.46 6.66 11.02
N ASP A 112 12.12 5.60 10.55
CA ASP A 112 11.72 4.90 9.31
C ASP A 112 11.01 3.59 9.67
N GLU A 113 9.69 3.55 9.48
CA GLU A 113 8.77 2.45 9.81
C GLU A 113 8.96 1.94 11.27
N PRO A 114 8.78 2.80 12.31
CA PRO A 114 9.08 2.44 13.69
C PRO A 114 8.10 1.43 14.30
N THR A 115 6.94 1.21 13.71
CA THR A 115 5.91 0.27 14.20
C THR A 115 5.76 -0.96 13.32
N ASN A 116 6.66 -1.18 12.37
CA ASN A 116 6.62 -2.38 11.53
C ASN A 116 6.84 -3.63 12.38
N HIS A 117 5.99 -4.65 12.24
CA HIS A 117 6.01 -5.89 13.05
C HIS A 117 5.79 -5.69 14.57
N VAL A 118 5.26 -4.55 14.98
CA VAL A 118 5.05 -4.20 16.39
C VAL A 118 3.58 -4.39 16.76
N ASP A 119 3.33 -5.03 17.88
CA ASP A 119 1.98 -5.20 18.42
C ASP A 119 1.43 -3.90 19.04
N ARG A 120 0.13 -3.88 19.27
CA ARG A 120 -0.55 -2.69 19.80
C ARG A 120 0.03 -2.19 21.13
N PRO A 121 0.29 -3.03 22.16
CA PRO A 121 0.89 -2.53 23.42
C PRO A 121 2.25 -1.90 23.22
N THR A 122 3.10 -2.46 22.37
CA THR A 122 4.42 -1.90 22.04
C THR A 122 4.29 -0.59 21.28
N ARG A 123 3.35 -0.49 20.31
CA ARG A 123 3.05 0.76 19.62
C ARG A 123 2.63 1.88 20.57
N GLU A 124 1.73 1.58 21.51
CA GLU A 124 1.27 2.56 22.51
C GLU A 124 2.45 3.08 23.38
N ARG A 125 3.38 2.22 23.76
CA ARG A 125 4.62 2.62 24.45
C ARG A 125 5.51 3.52 23.60
N ILE A 126 5.70 3.18 22.32
CA ILE A 126 6.46 4.01 21.37
C ILE A 126 5.82 5.39 21.24
N ILE A 127 4.50 5.46 21.06
CA ILE A 127 3.77 6.73 20.99
C ILE A 127 3.98 7.56 22.28
N ALA A 128 3.89 6.93 23.45
CA ALA A 128 4.07 7.61 24.72
C ALA A 128 5.49 8.23 24.84
N ALA A 129 6.52 7.46 24.53
CA ALA A 129 7.91 7.93 24.56
C ALA A 129 8.19 9.04 23.54
N LEU A 130 7.60 8.98 22.35
CA LEU A 130 7.82 9.99 21.31
C LEU A 130 7.09 11.32 21.58
N ARG A 131 6.07 11.34 22.43
CA ARG A 131 5.33 12.56 22.79
C ARG A 131 6.16 13.58 23.57
N SER A 132 7.18 13.12 24.30
CA SER A 132 8.10 13.99 25.06
C SER A 132 9.14 14.68 24.18
N TYR A 133 9.27 14.29 22.92
CA TYR A 133 10.26 14.85 22.00
C TYR A 133 9.78 16.18 21.38
N ASP A 134 10.53 17.27 21.62
CA ASP A 134 10.21 18.65 21.23
C ASP A 134 10.94 19.14 19.97
N GLY A 135 11.82 18.34 19.38
CA GLY A 135 12.60 18.69 18.20
C GLY A 135 11.80 18.61 16.88
N ILE A 136 12.54 18.48 15.79
CA ILE A 136 11.96 18.23 14.45
C ILE A 136 11.87 16.72 14.24
N GLY A 137 10.67 16.17 14.31
CA GLY A 137 10.40 14.75 14.06
C GLY A 137 10.00 14.49 12.61
N ILE A 138 10.66 13.54 11.96
CA ILE A 138 10.31 13.04 10.62
C ILE A 138 9.91 11.56 10.77
N LEU A 139 8.65 11.26 10.50
CA LEU A 139 8.07 9.95 10.66
C LEU A 139 7.70 9.36 9.30
N VAL A 140 8.48 8.39 8.82
CA VAL A 140 8.08 7.58 7.65
C VAL A 140 7.33 6.38 8.18
N SER A 141 6.03 6.28 7.90
CA SER A 141 5.21 5.17 8.38
C SER A 141 3.96 4.95 7.53
N HIS A 142 3.44 3.74 7.57
CA HIS A 142 2.14 3.35 7.03
C HIS A 142 1.10 3.07 8.14
N ASP A 143 1.48 3.20 9.38
CA ASP A 143 0.61 3.03 10.56
C ASP A 143 -0.22 4.30 10.79
N VAL A 144 -1.48 4.28 10.36
CA VAL A 144 -2.41 5.41 10.50
C VAL A 144 -2.60 5.81 11.95
N ALA A 145 -2.67 4.85 12.88
CA ALA A 145 -2.87 5.13 14.29
C ALA A 145 -1.68 5.89 14.90
N LEU A 146 -0.44 5.51 14.53
CA LEU A 146 0.75 6.23 14.94
C LEU A 146 0.77 7.64 14.34
N ILE A 147 0.50 7.77 13.03
CA ILE A 147 0.52 9.06 12.33
C ILE A 147 -0.53 10.00 12.91
N ASP A 148 -1.76 9.53 13.12
CA ASP A 148 -2.84 10.36 13.66
C ASP A 148 -2.61 10.76 15.13
N ALA A 149 -1.86 9.94 15.89
CA ALA A 149 -1.49 10.26 17.26
C ALA A 149 -0.36 11.28 17.39
N MET A 150 0.52 11.39 16.38
CA MET A 150 1.79 12.11 16.47
C MET A 150 1.89 13.29 15.50
N ALA A 151 1.46 13.13 14.23
CA ALA A 151 1.77 14.08 13.18
C ALA A 151 0.95 15.36 13.29
N SER A 152 1.63 16.50 13.23
CA SER A 152 1.06 17.85 13.08
C SER A 152 0.99 18.29 11.60
N SER A 153 1.74 17.62 10.73
CA SER A 153 1.71 17.82 9.28
C SER A 153 2.06 16.53 8.55
N CYS A 154 1.61 16.43 7.29
CA CYS A 154 1.86 15.27 6.42
C CYS A 154 2.50 15.72 5.11
N ALA A 155 3.66 15.17 4.77
CA ALA A 155 4.31 15.30 3.48
C ALA A 155 3.91 14.12 2.59
N LEU A 156 2.94 14.34 1.70
CA LEU A 156 2.38 13.33 0.83
C LEU A 156 3.15 13.28 -0.50
N PHE A 157 3.75 12.15 -0.79
CA PHE A 157 4.28 11.84 -2.12
C PHE A 157 3.13 11.42 -3.03
N GLU A 158 2.80 12.24 -4.00
CA GLU A 158 1.70 12.01 -4.93
C GLU A 158 2.24 11.87 -6.35
N ARG A 159 1.59 11.01 -7.14
CA ARG A 159 1.88 10.86 -8.57
C ARG A 159 0.84 11.64 -9.35
N ASP A 160 1.27 12.72 -9.98
CA ASP A 160 0.46 13.53 -10.87
C ASP A 160 0.66 13.10 -12.32
N HIS A 161 -0.42 13.12 -13.09
CA HIS A 161 -0.40 12.92 -14.54
C HIS A 161 -0.59 14.25 -15.23
N VAL A 162 0.43 14.72 -15.94
CA VAL A 162 0.45 16.00 -16.66
C VAL A 162 1.03 15.81 -18.06
N ARG A 163 0.31 16.26 -19.09
CA ARG A 163 0.74 16.18 -20.49
C ARG A 163 1.24 14.80 -20.91
N GLY A 164 0.57 13.74 -20.46
CA GLY A 164 0.92 12.36 -20.79
C GLY A 164 2.11 11.78 -20.01
N ARG A 165 2.62 12.48 -18.99
CA ARG A 165 3.73 12.02 -18.14
C ARG A 165 3.31 11.94 -16.68
N ASN A 166 3.80 10.92 -15.99
CA ASN A 166 3.68 10.83 -14.55
C ASN A 166 4.87 11.52 -13.89
N ILE A 167 4.58 12.43 -12.98
CA ILE A 167 5.58 13.13 -12.15
C ILE A 167 5.27 12.88 -10.68
N THR A 168 6.31 12.73 -9.87
CA THR A 168 6.17 12.65 -8.42
C THR A 168 6.33 14.04 -7.81
N VAL A 169 5.37 14.46 -7.00
CA VAL A 169 5.39 15.71 -6.24
C VAL A 169 5.20 15.44 -4.77
N VAL A 170 5.83 16.27 -3.94
CA VAL A 170 5.62 16.22 -2.49
C VAL A 170 4.75 17.41 -2.10
N ARG A 171 3.57 17.12 -1.51
CA ARG A 171 2.67 18.14 -0.98
C ARG A 171 2.63 18.06 0.53
N VAL A 172 2.99 19.15 1.19
CA VAL A 172 2.89 19.25 2.65
C VAL A 172 1.51 19.79 3.01
N ARG A 173 0.80 19.04 3.86
CA ARG A 173 -0.53 19.38 4.34
C ARG A 173 -0.51 19.48 5.86
N PRO A 174 -1.17 20.50 6.46
CA PRO A 174 -1.29 20.58 7.90
C PRO A 174 -2.24 19.49 8.43
N GLY A 175 -2.05 19.12 9.69
CA GLY A 175 -2.86 18.11 10.36
C GLY A 175 -2.31 16.69 10.24
N ASN A 176 -3.03 15.77 10.85
CA ASN A 176 -2.75 14.34 10.85
C ASN A 176 -3.16 13.69 9.50
N TYR A 177 -2.95 12.37 9.38
CA TYR A 177 -3.25 11.65 8.12
C TYR A 177 -4.72 11.73 7.74
N SER A 178 -5.63 11.57 8.70
CA SER A 178 -7.08 11.60 8.43
C SER A 178 -7.49 12.93 7.79
N ALA A 179 -7.03 14.06 8.34
CA ALA A 179 -7.29 15.39 7.80
C ALA A 179 -6.63 15.60 6.43
N ALA A 180 -5.32 15.29 6.31
CA ALA A 180 -4.55 15.45 5.08
C ALA A 180 -5.10 14.57 3.93
N SER A 181 -5.56 13.36 4.24
CA SER A 181 -6.19 12.45 3.27
C SER A 181 -7.53 12.97 2.76
N MET A 182 -8.37 13.50 3.65
CA MET A 182 -9.65 14.12 3.25
C MET A 182 -9.44 15.31 2.32
N ASP A 183 -8.47 16.18 2.62
CA ASP A 183 -8.14 17.32 1.77
C ASP A 183 -7.59 16.88 0.41
N ALA A 184 -6.69 15.89 0.40
CA ALA A 184 -6.18 15.30 -0.83
C ALA A 184 -7.29 14.68 -1.69
N GLN A 185 -8.26 13.99 -1.07
CA GLN A 185 -9.41 13.42 -1.79
C GLN A 185 -10.30 14.51 -2.40
N ARG A 186 -10.56 15.59 -1.66
CA ARG A 186 -11.35 16.73 -2.17
C ARG A 186 -10.69 17.38 -3.37
N GLU A 187 -9.37 17.64 -3.29
CA GLU A 187 -8.60 18.22 -4.40
C GLU A 187 -8.58 17.29 -5.63
N ARG A 188 -8.38 15.98 -5.42
CA ARG A 188 -8.42 14.99 -6.52
C ARG A 188 -9.80 14.93 -7.19
N ALA A 189 -10.88 14.97 -6.40
CA ALA A 189 -12.24 14.99 -6.92
C ALA A 189 -12.51 16.25 -7.75
N ALA A 190 -12.08 17.43 -7.26
CA ALA A 190 -12.19 18.69 -7.98
C ALA A 190 -11.37 18.68 -9.28
N ALA A 191 -10.10 18.21 -9.24
CA ALA A 191 -9.25 18.09 -10.43
C ALA A 191 -9.84 17.11 -11.47
N ALA A 192 -10.41 15.99 -11.02
CA ALA A 192 -11.08 15.04 -11.90
C ALA A 192 -12.35 15.63 -12.54
N GLY A 193 -13.09 16.49 -11.81
CA GLY A 193 -14.20 17.28 -12.34
C GLY A 193 -13.73 18.20 -13.46
N MET A 194 -12.74 19.05 -13.17
CA MET A 194 -12.16 19.97 -14.16
C MET A 194 -11.63 19.25 -15.40
N ALA A 195 -10.97 18.11 -15.22
CA ALA A 195 -10.47 17.31 -16.33
C ALA A 195 -11.61 16.75 -17.20
N ARG A 196 -12.70 16.29 -16.59
CA ARG A 196 -13.89 15.83 -17.33
C ARG A 196 -14.53 16.96 -18.12
N ASP A 197 -14.67 18.13 -17.54
CA ASP A 197 -15.27 19.29 -18.22
C ASP A 197 -14.37 19.79 -19.35
N ALA A 198 -13.07 19.87 -19.15
CA ALA A 198 -12.12 20.25 -20.20
C ALA A 198 -12.12 19.25 -21.37
N ARG A 199 -12.22 17.94 -21.09
CA ARG A 199 -12.36 16.89 -22.12
C ARG A 199 -13.68 17.01 -22.89
N ARG A 200 -14.80 17.22 -22.19
CA ARG A 200 -16.12 17.43 -22.81
C ARG A 200 -16.12 18.63 -23.73
N GLU A 201 -15.54 19.75 -23.29
CA GLU A 201 -15.42 20.96 -24.11
C GLU A 201 -14.54 20.73 -25.34
N SER A 202 -13.39 20.06 -25.20
CA SER A 202 -12.53 19.69 -26.33
C SER A 202 -13.27 18.80 -27.34
N THR A 203 -14.00 17.78 -26.88
CA THR A 203 -14.79 16.89 -27.74
C THR A 203 -15.90 17.66 -28.46
N ARG A 204 -16.58 18.61 -27.76
CA ARG A 204 -17.63 19.45 -28.36
C ARG A 204 -17.07 20.33 -29.49
N ILE A 205 -15.93 20.96 -29.25
CA ILE A 205 -15.27 21.81 -30.27
C ILE A 205 -14.81 20.99 -31.47
N ASP A 206 -14.24 19.79 -31.22
CA ASP A 206 -13.84 18.87 -32.28
C ASP A 206 -15.04 18.39 -33.11
N ALA A 207 -16.18 18.12 -32.50
CA ALA A 207 -17.41 17.75 -33.21
C ALA A 207 -17.92 18.91 -34.11
N VAL A 208 -17.90 20.14 -33.61
CA VAL A 208 -18.26 21.33 -34.37
C VAL A 208 -17.29 21.51 -35.54
N LYS A 209 -15.98 21.33 -35.35
CA LYS A 209 -14.98 21.39 -36.40
C LYS A 209 -15.25 20.34 -37.49
N GLU A 210 -15.51 19.11 -37.13
CA GLU A 210 -15.77 18.04 -38.06
C GLU A 210 -17.10 18.24 -38.84
N GLN A 211 -18.16 18.71 -38.15
CA GLN A 211 -19.43 19.06 -38.78
C GLN A 211 -19.26 20.15 -39.86
N ARG A 212 -18.49 21.22 -39.55
CA ARG A 212 -18.21 22.29 -40.50
C ARG A 212 -17.36 21.79 -41.68
N ARG A 213 -16.37 20.92 -41.39
CA ARG A 213 -15.56 20.31 -42.45
C ARG A 213 -16.41 19.48 -43.42
N ARG A 214 -17.35 18.68 -42.90
CA ARG A 214 -18.29 17.91 -43.71
C ARG A 214 -19.21 18.79 -44.55
N ALA A 215 -19.74 19.86 -43.96
CA ALA A 215 -20.57 20.84 -44.65
C ALA A 215 -19.78 21.50 -45.80
N ALA A 216 -18.56 21.96 -45.54
CA ALA A 216 -17.70 22.55 -46.59
C ALA A 216 -17.38 21.54 -47.71
N THR A 217 -17.14 20.28 -47.39
CA THR A 217 -16.89 19.23 -48.40
C THR A 217 -18.13 18.95 -49.25
N SER A 218 -19.33 18.96 -48.63
CA SER A 218 -20.60 18.76 -49.36
C SER A 218 -20.93 19.94 -50.27
N GLU A 219 -20.67 21.19 -49.84
CA GLU A 219 -20.82 22.37 -50.68
C GLU A 219 -19.88 22.36 -51.89
N ILE A 220 -18.63 21.92 -51.72
CA ILE A 220 -17.66 21.76 -52.81
C ILE A 220 -18.10 20.65 -53.76
N ALA A 221 -18.62 19.54 -53.23
CA ALA A 221 -19.11 18.40 -54.05
C ALA A 221 -20.40 18.73 -54.84
N GLY A 222 -21.26 19.60 -54.24
CA GLY A 222 -22.51 20.04 -54.86
C GLY A 222 -22.35 21.22 -55.83
N ALA A 223 -21.17 21.86 -55.87
CA ALA A 223 -20.94 22.98 -56.78
C ALA A 223 -20.97 22.55 -58.25
N PRO A 224 -21.70 23.25 -59.11
CA PRO A 224 -21.81 22.88 -60.53
C PRO A 224 -20.40 22.92 -61.17
N LYS A 225 -20.05 21.76 -61.77
CA LYS A 225 -18.78 21.64 -62.53
C LYS A 225 -18.81 22.57 -63.74
N ALA A 226 -17.76 23.33 -63.94
CA ALA A 226 -17.62 24.32 -65.06
C ALA A 226 -17.90 23.70 -66.44
N HIS A 227 -17.83 22.37 -66.57
CA HIS A 227 -18.11 21.61 -67.81
C HIS A 227 -19.61 21.47 -68.15
N ARG A 228 -20.54 21.91 -67.28
CA ARG A 228 -22.00 21.90 -67.51
C ARG A 228 -22.59 23.24 -67.91
N LEU A 229 -21.76 24.22 -68.29
CA LEU A 229 -22.28 25.48 -68.77
C LEU A 229 -22.88 25.28 -70.14
N VAL A 230 -24.17 25.60 -70.26
CA VAL A 230 -24.92 25.51 -71.53
C VAL A 230 -24.39 26.46 -72.62
N ASN A 231 -23.70 27.56 -72.14
CA ASN A 231 -23.03 28.48 -73.07
C ASN A 231 -21.59 28.76 -72.62
N PRO A 232 -20.54 28.28 -73.32
CA PRO A 232 -19.14 28.45 -72.96
C PRO A 232 -18.63 29.89 -72.99
N LYS A 233 -19.37 30.84 -73.57
CA LYS A 233 -19.04 32.26 -73.73
C LYS A 233 -19.68 33.14 -72.67
N ASP A 234 -20.46 32.56 -71.72
CA ASP A 234 -21.08 33.35 -70.60
C ASP A 234 -20.05 33.73 -69.53
N HIS A 235 -19.56 34.95 -69.62
CA HIS A 235 -18.57 35.54 -68.73
C HIS A 235 -19.10 35.75 -67.31
N ASP A 236 -20.42 36.02 -67.18
CA ASP A 236 -21.04 36.26 -65.84
C ASP A 236 -21.22 34.96 -65.08
N ALA A 237 -21.61 33.90 -65.79
CA ALA A 237 -21.74 32.57 -65.22
C ALA A 237 -20.34 32.03 -64.76
N ARG A 238 -19.30 32.22 -65.58
CA ARG A 238 -17.91 31.88 -65.21
C ARG A 238 -17.40 32.69 -64.03
N SER A 239 -17.72 34.00 -63.97
CA SER A 239 -17.36 34.83 -62.85
C SER A 239 -18.04 34.42 -61.53
N ARG A 240 -19.33 34.02 -61.57
CA ARG A 240 -20.07 33.48 -60.41
C ARG A 240 -19.50 32.14 -59.93
N ILE A 241 -19.15 31.23 -60.83
CA ILE A 241 -18.50 29.97 -60.51
C ILE A 241 -17.11 30.21 -59.89
N LYS A 242 -16.33 31.15 -60.45
CA LYS A 242 -15.01 31.51 -59.93
C LYS A 242 -15.09 32.17 -58.54
N LYS A 243 -16.17 32.95 -58.28
CA LYS A 243 -16.45 33.54 -56.98
C LYS A 243 -16.94 32.52 -55.96
N SER A 244 -17.68 31.48 -56.39
CA SER A 244 -18.14 30.40 -55.51
C SER A 244 -17.03 29.43 -55.14
N HIS A 245 -15.97 29.33 -55.95
CA HIS A 245 -14.81 28.46 -55.70
C HIS A 245 -13.63 29.21 -55.01
N ASN A 246 -13.87 30.36 -54.43
CA ASN A 246 -12.79 31.10 -53.77
C ASN A 246 -12.52 30.53 -52.35
N PRO A 247 -11.46 29.72 -52.13
CA PRO A 247 -11.16 29.09 -50.85
C PRO A 247 -10.85 30.13 -49.74
N SER A 248 -10.62 31.38 -50.10
CA SER A 248 -10.29 32.44 -49.13
C SER A 248 -11.47 32.85 -48.25
N ARG A 249 -12.72 32.48 -48.56
CA ARG A 249 -13.88 32.80 -47.69
C ARG A 249 -14.04 31.90 -46.49
N LEU A 250 -13.55 30.66 -46.56
CA LEU A 250 -13.59 29.67 -45.45
C LEU A 250 -12.34 29.73 -44.57
N GLY A 251 -11.24 30.30 -45.07
CA GLY A 251 -9.94 30.29 -44.41
C GLY A 251 -9.95 30.95 -43.01
N PRO A 252 -10.43 32.17 -42.84
CA PRO A 252 -10.34 32.84 -41.53
C PRO A 252 -11.24 32.20 -40.44
N ALA A 253 -12.41 31.69 -40.84
CA ALA A 253 -13.37 31.05 -39.91
C ALA A 253 -12.91 29.63 -39.48
N SER A 254 -12.34 28.85 -40.43
CA SER A 254 -11.74 27.57 -40.13
C SER A 254 -10.49 27.69 -39.26
N ALA A 255 -9.60 28.66 -39.56
CA ALA A 255 -8.41 28.92 -38.78
C ALA A 255 -8.74 29.28 -37.32
N ARG A 256 -9.81 30.06 -37.08
CA ARG A 256 -10.26 30.38 -35.72
C ARG A 256 -10.72 29.13 -34.96
N ILE A 257 -11.47 28.22 -35.62
CA ILE A 257 -11.93 26.99 -34.98
C ILE A 257 -10.76 26.04 -34.75
N ASP A 258 -9.82 25.96 -35.68
CA ASP A 258 -8.61 25.16 -35.50
C ASP A 258 -7.78 25.66 -34.32
N ALA A 259 -7.62 26.96 -34.17
CA ALA A 259 -6.96 27.58 -33.02
C ALA A 259 -7.73 27.32 -31.72
N GLN A 260 -9.07 27.40 -31.72
CA GLN A 260 -9.89 27.09 -30.56
C GLN A 260 -9.81 25.58 -30.18
N ALA A 261 -9.82 24.70 -31.15
CA ALA A 261 -9.67 23.26 -30.90
C ALA A 261 -8.28 22.93 -30.36
N ALA A 262 -7.24 23.54 -30.89
CA ALA A 262 -5.87 23.38 -30.37
C ALA A 262 -5.76 23.90 -28.92
N ALA A 263 -6.27 25.08 -28.63
CA ALA A 263 -6.28 25.66 -27.30
C ALA A 263 -7.13 24.85 -26.29
N ALA A 264 -8.25 24.27 -26.73
CA ALA A 264 -9.07 23.41 -25.87
C ALA A 264 -8.37 22.07 -25.55
N ARG A 265 -7.72 21.47 -26.54
CA ARG A 265 -6.90 20.26 -26.36
C ARG A 265 -5.71 20.52 -25.43
N GLU A 266 -5.03 21.64 -25.62
CA GLU A 266 -3.91 22.02 -24.75
C GLU A 266 -4.38 22.26 -23.31
N ARG A 267 -5.50 22.95 -23.11
CA ARG A 267 -6.12 23.12 -21.79
C ARG A 267 -6.47 21.76 -21.17
N ALA A 268 -7.09 20.87 -21.92
CA ALA A 268 -7.43 19.52 -21.45
C ALA A 268 -6.17 18.69 -21.09
N ALA A 269 -5.09 18.82 -21.83
CA ALA A 269 -3.82 18.15 -21.55
C ALA A 269 -3.02 18.78 -20.40
N ALA A 270 -3.25 20.07 -20.12
CA ALA A 270 -2.58 20.80 -19.03
C ALA A 270 -3.23 20.57 -17.66
N VAL A 271 -4.46 20.02 -17.59
CA VAL A 271 -5.10 19.73 -16.31
C VAL A 271 -4.32 18.63 -15.59
N VAL A 272 -3.82 18.99 -14.40
CA VAL A 272 -3.16 18.03 -13.50
C VAL A 272 -4.19 17.09 -12.93
N THR A 273 -4.00 15.79 -13.12
CA THR A 273 -4.85 14.76 -12.51
C THR A 273 -3.98 13.77 -11.76
N ALA A 274 -4.52 13.20 -10.69
CA ALA A 274 -3.84 12.07 -10.04
C ALA A 274 -3.69 10.91 -11.02
N THR A 275 -2.57 10.20 -10.95
CA THR A 275 -2.38 8.96 -11.71
C THR A 275 -3.49 7.98 -11.34
N LYS A 276 -4.07 7.33 -12.35
CA LYS A 276 -5.15 6.36 -12.14
C LYS A 276 -4.66 5.24 -11.24
N ARG A 277 -5.38 5.01 -10.15
CA ARG A 277 -5.21 3.86 -9.28
C ARG A 277 -6.28 2.83 -9.59
N TYR A 278 -5.93 1.59 -9.40
CA TYR A 278 -6.82 0.47 -9.60
C TYR A 278 -7.11 -0.16 -8.24
N ASP A 279 -8.37 -0.23 -7.87
CA ASP A 279 -8.91 -0.75 -6.61
C ASP A 279 -10.16 -1.60 -6.88
N GLY A 280 -10.14 -2.30 -8.00
CA GLY A 280 -11.26 -3.11 -8.47
C GLY A 280 -11.27 -4.51 -7.89
N ASP A 281 -12.28 -5.26 -8.30
CA ASP A 281 -12.48 -6.65 -7.95
C ASP A 281 -11.41 -7.55 -8.60
N ILE A 282 -10.89 -8.52 -7.83
CA ILE A 282 -9.86 -9.47 -8.28
C ILE A 282 -10.39 -10.92 -8.34
N TRP A 283 -11.67 -11.15 -8.06
CA TRP A 283 -12.24 -12.48 -7.91
C TRP A 283 -12.61 -13.09 -9.27
N MET A 284 -11.70 -13.86 -9.81
CA MET A 284 -11.92 -14.63 -11.03
C MET A 284 -12.70 -15.91 -10.69
N ASP A 285 -14.01 -15.90 -10.89
CA ASP A 285 -14.89 -17.06 -10.72
C ASP A 285 -14.73 -17.79 -9.36
N ALA A 286 -14.41 -17.04 -8.30
CA ALA A 286 -14.27 -17.61 -6.96
C ALA A 286 -15.63 -18.03 -6.43
N GLU A 287 -15.71 -19.26 -5.93
CA GLU A 287 -16.91 -19.84 -5.33
C GLU A 287 -16.68 -20.19 -3.86
N SER A 288 -17.75 -20.19 -3.08
CA SER A 288 -17.70 -20.70 -1.71
C SER A 288 -17.82 -22.22 -1.67
N SER A 289 -17.39 -22.81 -0.56
CA SER A 289 -17.55 -24.26 -0.34
C SER A 289 -19.01 -24.63 -0.07
N ASN A 290 -19.46 -25.75 -0.62
CA ASN A 290 -20.76 -26.35 -0.30
C ASN A 290 -20.77 -27.09 1.06
N ARG A 291 -19.65 -27.11 1.79
CA ARG A 291 -19.56 -27.74 3.11
C ARG A 291 -20.24 -26.87 4.15
N ARG A 292 -20.93 -27.49 5.11
CA ARG A 292 -21.58 -26.78 6.21
C ARG A 292 -20.57 -26.12 7.15
N GLU A 293 -19.41 -26.75 7.32
CA GLU A 293 -18.25 -26.25 8.06
C GLU A 293 -16.95 -26.73 7.41
N LEU A 294 -15.94 -25.85 7.37
CA LEU A 294 -14.62 -26.16 6.79
C LEU A 294 -13.73 -26.85 7.82
N VAL A 295 -13.67 -26.30 9.02
CA VAL A 295 -12.88 -26.83 10.13
C VAL A 295 -13.58 -26.54 11.47
N ARG A 296 -13.39 -27.44 12.42
CA ARG A 296 -13.85 -27.32 13.79
C ARG A 296 -12.75 -27.75 14.74
N LEU A 297 -12.52 -26.95 15.77
CA LEU A 297 -11.66 -27.29 16.90
C LEU A 297 -12.50 -27.33 18.15
N GLU A 298 -12.40 -28.45 18.87
CA GLU A 298 -13.03 -28.61 20.19
C GLU A 298 -12.24 -27.80 21.24
N PRO A 299 -12.88 -27.41 22.36
CA PRO A 299 -12.20 -26.67 23.43
C PRO A 299 -10.99 -27.45 23.92
N GLN A 300 -9.81 -26.79 23.86
CA GLN A 300 -8.53 -27.37 24.23
C GLN A 300 -7.49 -26.32 24.59
N ILE A 301 -6.39 -26.78 25.15
CA ILE A 301 -5.18 -25.98 25.30
C ILE A 301 -4.19 -26.43 24.21
N ILE A 302 -3.80 -25.50 23.34
CA ILE A 302 -2.81 -25.72 22.29
C ILE A 302 -1.44 -25.39 22.90
N PRO A 303 -0.53 -26.37 23.06
CA PRO A 303 0.79 -26.12 23.63
C PRO A 303 1.62 -25.23 22.69
N TYR A 304 2.45 -24.36 23.25
CA TYR A 304 3.44 -23.65 22.45
C TYR A 304 4.56 -24.61 22.04
N ALA A 305 4.97 -24.57 20.76
CA ALA A 305 6.12 -25.35 20.31
C ALA A 305 7.38 -24.86 21.03
N PRO A 306 8.32 -25.75 21.45
CA PRO A 306 9.60 -25.34 22.02
C PRO A 306 10.37 -24.49 21.01
N GLN A 307 10.89 -23.35 21.47
CA GLN A 307 11.53 -22.34 20.60
C GLN A 307 12.99 -22.67 20.23
N SER A 308 13.58 -23.82 20.62
CA SER A 308 14.97 -24.17 20.32
C SER A 308 15.11 -25.57 19.76
N PRO A 309 15.82 -25.75 18.62
CA PRO A 309 16.28 -27.07 18.19
C PRO A 309 17.45 -27.60 19.06
N ASP A 310 18.15 -26.73 19.81
CA ASP A 310 19.26 -27.09 20.68
C ASP A 310 18.79 -27.06 22.14
N GLY A 311 18.50 -28.21 22.68
CA GLY A 311 17.92 -28.44 24.01
C GLY A 311 18.75 -28.00 25.25
N VAL A 312 19.33 -26.80 25.21
CA VAL A 312 20.04 -26.19 26.35
C VAL A 312 19.22 -25.03 26.85
N GLY A 313 18.37 -25.28 27.84
CA GLY A 313 17.55 -24.25 28.50
C GLY A 313 16.08 -24.64 28.70
N ALA A 314 15.73 -25.92 28.74
CA ALA A 314 14.44 -26.37 29.24
C ALA A 314 14.36 -26.15 30.77
N ALA A 315 14.27 -24.87 31.18
CA ALA A 315 13.62 -24.56 32.45
C ALA A 315 12.18 -25.08 32.33
N ALA A 316 11.75 -25.91 33.26
CA ALA A 316 10.50 -26.64 33.31
C ALA A 316 9.36 -25.84 32.66
N ILE A 317 8.98 -26.23 31.41
CA ILE A 317 7.79 -25.69 30.76
C ILE A 317 6.64 -26.16 31.65
N SER A 318 6.05 -25.21 32.39
CA SER A 318 4.83 -25.49 33.14
C SER A 318 3.86 -26.14 32.16
N GLU A 319 3.32 -27.30 32.51
CA GLU A 319 2.32 -28.05 31.71
C GLU A 319 1.07 -27.21 31.38
N THR A 320 1.01 -25.97 31.87
CA THR A 320 -0.07 -24.99 31.70
C THR A 320 0.23 -23.89 30.65
N ALA A 321 1.46 -23.80 30.13
CA ALA A 321 1.81 -22.74 29.15
C ALA A 321 1.31 -23.12 27.73
N GLY A 322 0.23 -22.49 27.31
CA GLY A 322 -0.39 -22.74 26.00
C GLY A 322 -1.52 -21.77 25.70
N LEU A 323 -2.08 -21.88 24.51
CA LEU A 323 -3.24 -21.11 24.09
C LEU A 323 -4.53 -21.87 24.41
N LYS A 324 -5.31 -21.36 25.36
CA LYS A 324 -6.64 -21.90 25.68
C LYS A 324 -7.67 -21.39 24.66
N ILE A 325 -8.28 -22.30 23.93
CA ILE A 325 -9.32 -22.00 22.96
C ILE A 325 -10.69 -22.56 23.38
N PRO A 326 -11.78 -21.82 23.12
CA PRO A 326 -13.12 -22.35 23.15
C PRO A 326 -13.37 -23.28 21.94
N MET A 327 -14.60 -23.75 21.77
CA MET A 327 -14.99 -24.36 20.51
C MET A 327 -14.91 -23.33 19.39
N LEU A 328 -14.14 -23.62 18.33
CA LEU A 328 -13.96 -22.77 17.17
C LEU A 328 -14.47 -23.49 15.92
N THR A 329 -15.24 -22.79 15.13
CA THR A 329 -15.75 -23.28 13.84
C THR A 329 -15.43 -22.26 12.77
N VAL A 330 -15.09 -22.72 11.58
CA VAL A 330 -14.94 -21.90 10.37
C VAL A 330 -15.95 -22.39 9.35
N GLY A 331 -16.92 -21.56 9.05
CA GLY A 331 -17.93 -21.80 8.02
C GLY A 331 -17.43 -21.41 6.62
N PRO A 332 -18.21 -21.75 5.57
CA PRO A 332 -17.78 -21.49 4.18
C PRO A 332 -17.78 -20.02 3.75
N HIS A 333 -18.38 -19.14 4.55
CA HIS A 333 -18.47 -17.69 4.29
C HIS A 333 -17.90 -16.85 5.42
N ASP A 334 -17.28 -17.48 6.43
CA ASP A 334 -16.80 -16.78 7.60
C ASP A 334 -15.57 -15.93 7.24
N ARG A 335 -15.59 -14.69 7.71
CA ARG A 335 -14.48 -13.74 7.59
C ARG A 335 -13.93 -13.48 8.97
N ILE A 336 -12.88 -14.20 9.32
CA ILE A 336 -12.32 -14.22 10.67
C ILE A 336 -11.04 -13.42 10.71
N GLY A 337 -11.02 -12.37 11.53
CA GLY A 337 -9.84 -11.60 11.88
C GLY A 337 -9.27 -12.06 13.22
N ILE A 338 -8.00 -12.45 13.23
CA ILE A 338 -7.27 -12.87 14.43
C ILE A 338 -6.34 -11.74 14.85
N SER A 339 -6.51 -11.26 16.09
CA SER A 339 -5.68 -10.21 16.68
C SER A 339 -5.19 -10.61 18.08
N GLY A 340 -4.19 -9.87 18.58
CA GLY A 340 -3.63 -10.09 19.92
C GLY A 340 -2.14 -9.75 19.97
N PRO A 341 -1.55 -9.64 21.18
CA PRO A 341 -0.13 -9.37 21.37
C PRO A 341 0.80 -10.37 20.70
N ASN A 342 2.05 -9.98 20.49
CA ASN A 342 3.07 -10.91 20.01
C ASN A 342 3.34 -12.01 21.05
N GLY A 343 3.64 -13.22 20.57
CA GLY A 343 3.88 -14.37 21.44
C GLY A 343 2.62 -15.07 22.00
N THR A 344 1.40 -14.54 21.80
CA THR A 344 0.16 -15.16 22.30
C THR A 344 -0.30 -16.40 21.51
N GLY A 345 0.43 -16.81 20.47
CA GLY A 345 0.14 -18.06 19.75
C GLY A 345 -0.76 -17.92 18.53
N LYS A 346 -0.89 -16.72 17.92
CA LYS A 346 -1.66 -16.50 16.67
C LYS A 346 -1.26 -17.48 15.56
N THR A 347 0.02 -17.52 15.23
CA THR A 347 0.56 -18.44 14.20
C THR A 347 0.41 -19.91 14.61
N THR A 348 0.50 -20.24 15.92
CA THR A 348 0.27 -21.59 16.44
C THR A 348 -1.18 -22.01 16.23
N LEU A 349 -2.15 -21.12 16.48
CA LEU A 349 -3.56 -21.34 16.20
C LEU A 349 -3.80 -21.64 14.72
N VAL A 350 -3.28 -20.80 13.84
CA VAL A 350 -3.41 -20.98 12.38
C VAL A 350 -2.82 -22.32 11.93
N ARG A 351 -1.61 -22.66 12.41
CA ARG A 351 -0.99 -23.96 12.11
C ARG A 351 -1.83 -25.14 12.60
N THR A 352 -2.45 -25.03 13.78
CA THR A 352 -3.34 -26.08 14.33
C THR A 352 -4.58 -26.24 13.47
N LEU A 353 -5.22 -25.13 13.04
CA LEU A 353 -6.35 -25.17 12.12
C LEU A 353 -5.98 -25.85 10.80
N LEU A 354 -4.88 -25.44 10.18
CA LEU A 354 -4.40 -26.02 8.91
C LEU A 354 -4.06 -27.51 9.05
N ARG A 355 -3.45 -27.91 10.18
CA ARG A 355 -3.17 -29.33 10.47
C ARG A 355 -4.46 -30.13 10.63
N THR A 356 -5.47 -29.59 11.31
CA THR A 356 -6.77 -30.24 11.48
C THR A 356 -7.49 -30.42 10.14
N ILE A 357 -7.41 -29.40 9.25
CA ILE A 357 -7.93 -29.52 7.88
C ILE A 357 -7.20 -30.65 7.14
N ALA A 358 -5.87 -30.69 7.17
CA ALA A 358 -5.07 -31.72 6.49
C ALA A 358 -5.40 -33.15 7.01
N MET A 359 -5.55 -33.34 8.32
CA MET A 359 -5.97 -34.60 8.91
C MET A 359 -7.38 -35.03 8.43
N ARG A 360 -8.32 -34.07 8.39
CA ARG A 360 -9.67 -34.32 7.89
C ARG A 360 -9.67 -34.73 6.41
N GLU A 361 -8.86 -34.09 5.59
CA GLU A 361 -8.67 -34.43 4.17
C GLU A 361 -8.11 -35.83 3.99
N GLN A 362 -7.09 -36.19 4.78
CA GLN A 362 -6.49 -37.53 4.75
C GLN A 362 -7.51 -38.59 5.13
N TYR A 363 -8.39 -38.32 6.12
CA TYR A 363 -9.41 -39.25 6.56
C TYR A 363 -10.59 -39.36 5.59
N SER A 364 -11.07 -38.22 5.07
CA SER A 364 -12.25 -38.17 4.17
C SER A 364 -11.95 -38.45 2.70
N GLY A 365 -10.68 -38.30 2.29
CA GLY A 365 -10.26 -38.38 0.88
C GLY A 365 -10.71 -37.19 0.03
N VAL A 366 -11.33 -36.14 0.64
CA VAL A 366 -11.87 -34.98 -0.08
C VAL A 366 -11.07 -33.74 0.27
N PRO A 367 -10.28 -33.20 -0.66
CA PRO A 367 -9.45 -31.99 -0.42
C PRO A 367 -10.33 -30.75 -0.18
N LEU A 368 -9.83 -29.80 0.58
CA LEU A 368 -10.35 -28.45 0.71
C LEU A 368 -9.42 -27.50 -0.03
N PRO A 369 -9.82 -27.00 -1.22
CA PRO A 369 -9.04 -25.99 -1.93
C PRO A 369 -8.78 -24.79 -1.02
N ARG A 370 -7.51 -24.47 -0.77
CA ARG A 370 -7.11 -23.36 0.10
C ARG A 370 -5.87 -22.68 -0.39
N LEU A 371 -5.79 -21.38 -0.14
CA LEU A 371 -4.60 -20.57 -0.33
C LEU A 371 -4.06 -20.15 1.03
N THR A 372 -2.79 -20.41 1.27
CA THR A 372 -2.10 -19.99 2.50
C THR A 372 -0.94 -19.08 2.14
N ILE A 373 -0.93 -17.86 2.68
CA ILE A 373 0.14 -16.89 2.53
C ILE A 373 0.71 -16.61 3.92
N THR A 374 1.95 -17.04 4.14
CA THR A 374 2.63 -16.94 5.43
C THR A 374 3.28 -15.57 5.61
N GLN A 375 3.59 -15.23 6.87
CA GLN A 375 4.25 -13.98 7.22
C GLN A 375 5.60 -13.80 6.51
N ASN A 376 6.43 -14.84 6.44
CA ASN A 376 7.74 -14.80 5.81
C ASN A 376 7.65 -15.40 4.41
N THR A 377 7.93 -14.58 3.40
CA THR A 377 8.12 -15.03 2.02
C THR A 377 9.62 -15.13 1.72
N THR A 378 10.01 -16.18 1.04
CA THR A 378 11.40 -16.48 0.72
C THR A 378 11.74 -16.17 -0.74
N ASP A 379 13.04 -16.10 -1.06
CA ASP A 379 13.50 -16.02 -2.47
C ASP A 379 13.07 -17.22 -3.30
N GLN A 380 12.84 -18.36 -2.65
CA GLN A 380 12.31 -19.55 -3.31
C GLN A 380 10.85 -19.35 -3.71
N ASP A 381 10.04 -18.74 -2.84
CA ASP A 381 8.63 -18.40 -3.16
C ASP A 381 8.57 -17.41 -4.33
N ALA A 382 9.47 -16.42 -4.35
CA ALA A 382 9.56 -15.47 -5.45
C ALA A 382 9.89 -16.16 -6.79
N ARG A 383 10.89 -17.04 -6.79
CA ARG A 383 11.25 -17.82 -7.98
C ARG A 383 10.12 -18.74 -8.45
N GLU A 384 9.44 -19.38 -7.51
CA GLU A 384 8.30 -20.25 -7.83
C GLU A 384 7.12 -19.46 -8.40
N ALA A 385 6.77 -18.33 -7.78
CA ALA A 385 5.71 -17.44 -8.27
C ALA A 385 6.00 -16.95 -9.70
N MET A 386 7.24 -16.56 -9.98
CA MET A 386 7.66 -16.13 -11.33
C MET A 386 7.64 -17.27 -12.34
N ARG A 387 8.03 -18.49 -11.95
CA ARG A 387 7.90 -19.68 -12.81
C ARG A 387 6.44 -19.98 -13.12
N ARG A 388 5.56 -19.99 -12.12
CA ARG A 388 4.11 -20.18 -12.31
C ARG A 388 3.53 -19.12 -13.24
N LEU A 389 3.86 -17.83 -13.03
CA LEU A 389 3.39 -16.73 -13.88
C LEU A 389 3.84 -16.90 -15.34
N THR A 390 5.09 -17.31 -15.56
CA THR A 390 5.64 -17.48 -16.93
C THR A 390 5.05 -18.69 -17.65
N ALA A 391 4.72 -19.74 -16.91
CA ALA A 391 4.12 -20.96 -17.44
C ALA A 391 2.64 -20.81 -17.86
N LEU A 392 1.97 -19.74 -17.43
CA LEU A 392 0.58 -19.47 -17.80
C LEU A 392 0.43 -19.15 -19.30
N THR A 393 -0.74 -19.46 -19.86
CA THR A 393 -1.09 -18.99 -21.20
C THR A 393 -1.09 -17.45 -21.24
N PRO A 394 -0.95 -16.82 -22.44
CA PRO A 394 -0.99 -15.36 -22.53
C PRO A 394 -2.28 -14.74 -21.97
N ILE A 395 -3.42 -15.41 -22.12
CA ILE A 395 -4.73 -14.97 -21.59
C ILE A 395 -4.71 -15.02 -20.07
N ASP A 396 -4.42 -16.18 -19.50
CA ASP A 396 -4.38 -16.39 -18.06
C ASP A 396 -3.38 -15.48 -17.35
N ARG A 397 -2.22 -15.27 -17.96
CA ARG A 397 -1.22 -14.33 -17.46
C ARG A 397 -1.74 -12.88 -17.47
N GLY A 398 -2.51 -12.51 -18.53
CA GLY A 398 -3.17 -11.22 -18.60
C GLY A 398 -4.16 -11.01 -17.47
N ASP A 399 -4.95 -12.04 -17.12
CA ASP A 399 -5.92 -12.00 -16.03
C ASP A 399 -5.24 -11.84 -14.66
N VAL A 400 -4.18 -12.63 -14.41
CA VAL A 400 -3.37 -12.51 -13.17
C VAL A 400 -2.75 -11.13 -13.05
N LEU A 401 -2.16 -10.60 -14.13
CA LEU A 401 -1.52 -9.27 -14.11
C LEU A 401 -2.56 -8.15 -13.97
N SER A 402 -3.77 -8.35 -14.51
CA SER A 402 -4.88 -7.42 -14.31
C SER A 402 -5.33 -7.38 -12.86
N ALA A 403 -5.53 -8.55 -12.22
CA ALA A 403 -5.85 -8.65 -10.81
C ALA A 403 -4.72 -8.05 -9.93
N PHE A 404 -3.46 -8.30 -10.30
CA PHE A 404 -2.29 -7.73 -9.62
C PHE A 404 -2.26 -6.21 -9.71
N ALA A 405 -2.63 -5.63 -10.85
CA ALA A 405 -2.76 -4.19 -11.02
C ALA A 405 -3.89 -3.60 -10.16
N GLN A 406 -5.00 -4.33 -9.95
CA GLN A 406 -6.10 -3.92 -9.07
C GLN A 406 -5.65 -3.81 -7.58
N LEU A 407 -4.59 -4.52 -7.21
CA LEU A 407 -3.95 -4.40 -5.89
C LEU A 407 -2.91 -3.25 -5.82
N ASN A 408 -3.03 -2.24 -6.68
CA ASN A 408 -2.16 -1.06 -6.73
C ASN A 408 -0.68 -1.40 -6.99
N VAL A 409 -0.42 -2.30 -7.93
CA VAL A 409 0.95 -2.65 -8.36
C VAL A 409 1.09 -2.46 -9.86
N ASP A 410 2.21 -1.86 -10.29
CA ASP A 410 2.56 -1.77 -11.72
C ASP A 410 3.19 -3.08 -12.20
N PRO A 411 2.53 -3.85 -13.08
CA PRO A 411 3.06 -5.12 -13.56
C PRO A 411 4.25 -4.97 -14.51
N SER A 412 4.54 -3.77 -15.02
CA SER A 412 5.58 -3.53 -16.03
C SER A 412 6.96 -4.00 -15.58
N ARG A 413 7.26 -3.87 -14.30
CA ARG A 413 8.54 -4.30 -13.72
C ARG A 413 8.69 -5.83 -13.76
N LEU A 414 7.63 -6.57 -13.42
CA LEU A 414 7.62 -8.04 -13.50
C LEU A 414 7.72 -8.52 -14.95
N LEU A 415 7.04 -7.84 -15.88
CA LEU A 415 7.12 -8.11 -17.32
C LEU A 415 8.52 -7.87 -17.88
N ALA A 416 9.28 -6.92 -17.32
CA ALA A 416 10.67 -6.65 -17.66
C ALA A 416 11.67 -7.63 -17.01
N GLY A 417 11.21 -8.67 -16.29
CA GLY A 417 12.05 -9.66 -15.63
C GLY A 417 12.60 -9.23 -14.26
N GLY A 418 12.05 -8.16 -13.65
CA GLY A 418 12.42 -7.74 -12.31
C GLY A 418 11.85 -8.66 -11.22
N ASN A 419 12.60 -8.84 -10.13
CA ASN A 419 12.10 -9.57 -8.97
C ASN A 419 11.04 -8.75 -8.20
N PRO A 420 9.95 -9.38 -7.74
CA PRO A 420 8.97 -8.72 -6.91
C PRO A 420 9.56 -8.38 -5.52
N SER A 421 9.20 -7.22 -4.98
CA SER A 421 9.43 -6.90 -3.57
C SER A 421 8.59 -7.82 -2.66
N PRO A 422 8.90 -7.95 -1.35
CA PRO A 422 8.12 -8.81 -0.45
C PRO A 422 6.61 -8.52 -0.45
N GLY A 423 6.22 -7.24 -0.51
CA GLY A 423 4.82 -6.83 -0.62
C GLY A 423 4.19 -7.18 -1.98
N GLU A 424 4.93 -6.97 -3.07
CA GLU A 424 4.50 -7.37 -4.42
C GLU A 424 4.38 -8.89 -4.54
N LEU A 425 5.32 -9.64 -3.93
CA LEU A 425 5.29 -11.09 -3.94
C LEU A 425 4.02 -11.65 -3.29
N ARG A 426 3.62 -11.13 -2.12
CA ARG A 426 2.38 -11.54 -1.45
C ARG A 426 1.14 -11.30 -2.32
N LYS A 427 1.07 -10.15 -2.97
CA LYS A 427 -0.01 -9.82 -3.90
C LYS A 427 -0.01 -10.74 -5.12
N LEU A 428 1.18 -11.05 -5.66
CA LEU A 428 1.33 -11.98 -6.77
C LEU A 428 0.91 -13.41 -6.39
N LEU A 429 1.32 -13.88 -5.20
CA LEU A 429 0.91 -15.17 -4.67
C LEU A 429 -0.62 -15.24 -4.48
N LEU A 430 -1.25 -14.16 -4.02
CA LEU A 430 -2.70 -14.07 -3.94
C LEU A 430 -3.34 -14.21 -5.32
N CYS A 431 -2.92 -13.40 -6.29
CA CYS A 431 -3.48 -13.44 -7.64
C CYS A 431 -3.27 -14.79 -8.35
N LEU A 432 -2.10 -15.42 -8.17
CA LEU A 432 -1.82 -16.75 -8.70
C LEU A 432 -2.65 -17.84 -8.02
N GLY A 433 -2.79 -17.75 -6.69
CA GLY A 433 -3.53 -18.74 -5.90
C GLY A 433 -5.05 -18.67 -6.10
N LEU A 434 -5.59 -17.53 -6.50
CA LEU A 434 -7.03 -17.39 -6.83
C LEU A 434 -7.46 -18.26 -8.01
N ARG A 435 -6.56 -18.56 -8.93
CA ARG A 435 -6.82 -19.45 -10.05
C ARG A 435 -7.09 -20.91 -9.64
N ASP A 436 -6.63 -21.30 -8.47
CA ASP A 436 -6.88 -22.62 -7.92
C ASP A 436 -8.26 -22.71 -7.25
N HIS A 437 -9.10 -21.68 -7.39
CA HIS A 437 -10.46 -21.53 -6.82
C HIS A 437 -10.50 -21.93 -5.33
N PRO A 438 -9.69 -21.28 -4.46
CA PRO A 438 -9.65 -21.64 -3.04
C PRO A 438 -11.01 -21.38 -2.40
N HIS A 439 -11.44 -22.27 -1.51
CA HIS A 439 -12.62 -22.07 -0.67
C HIS A 439 -12.26 -21.40 0.67
N LEU A 440 -10.99 -21.41 1.02
CA LEU A 440 -10.44 -20.77 2.22
C LEU A 440 -9.14 -20.03 1.87
N ILE A 441 -9.06 -18.77 2.23
CA ILE A 441 -7.82 -18.00 2.19
C ILE A 441 -7.33 -17.75 3.60
N VAL A 442 -6.07 -18.09 3.85
CA VAL A 442 -5.38 -17.87 5.12
C VAL A 442 -4.21 -16.94 4.89
N MET A 443 -4.19 -15.80 5.55
CA MET A 443 -3.09 -14.84 5.46
C MET A 443 -2.58 -14.46 6.85
N ASP A 444 -1.27 -14.59 7.03
CA ASP A 444 -0.58 -14.20 8.27
C ASP A 444 0.20 -12.89 8.02
N GLU A 445 -0.22 -11.82 8.72
CA GLU A 445 0.31 -10.44 8.61
C GLU A 445 0.38 -9.93 7.16
N PRO A 446 -0.75 -9.91 6.42
CA PRO A 446 -0.75 -9.52 5.01
C PRO A 446 -0.43 -8.05 4.77
N THR A 447 -0.56 -7.20 5.78
CA THR A 447 -0.32 -5.75 5.70
C THR A 447 1.15 -5.36 5.80
N ASN A 448 2.00 -6.25 6.29
CA ASN A 448 3.43 -5.99 6.44
C ASN A 448 4.11 -5.70 5.10
N HIS A 449 4.96 -4.66 5.05
CA HIS A 449 5.67 -4.18 3.86
C HIS A 449 4.76 -3.64 2.73
N LEU A 450 3.46 -3.43 3.00
CA LEU A 450 2.56 -2.77 2.06
C LEU A 450 2.47 -1.28 2.38
N ASP A 451 2.37 -0.46 1.34
CA ASP A 451 1.97 0.93 1.51
C ASP A 451 0.47 1.05 1.81
N LEU A 452 0.07 2.18 2.34
CA LEU A 452 -1.29 2.41 2.82
C LEU A 452 -2.37 2.21 1.75
N HIS A 453 -2.08 2.61 0.50
CA HIS A 453 -3.02 2.40 -0.60
C HIS A 453 -3.14 0.92 -0.97
N SER A 454 -2.04 0.20 -0.89
CA SER A 454 -2.02 -1.25 -1.09
C SER A 454 -2.77 -2.00 0.00
N ILE A 455 -2.66 -1.55 1.25
CA ILE A 455 -3.44 -2.09 2.38
C ILE A 455 -4.94 -1.87 2.13
N GLN A 456 -5.33 -0.66 1.73
CA GLN A 456 -6.72 -0.35 1.40
C GLN A 456 -7.25 -1.18 0.23
N ALA A 457 -6.49 -1.28 -0.87
CA ALA A 457 -6.88 -2.07 -2.03
C ALA A 457 -7.03 -3.56 -1.67
N LEU A 458 -6.10 -4.11 -0.88
CA LEU A 458 -6.17 -5.49 -0.41
C LEU A 458 -7.38 -5.71 0.53
N ALA A 459 -7.64 -4.80 1.47
CA ALA A 459 -8.79 -4.90 2.37
C ALA A 459 -10.11 -4.90 1.59
N HIS A 460 -10.27 -3.97 0.63
CA HIS A 460 -11.45 -3.93 -0.24
C HIS A 460 -11.61 -5.21 -1.07
N ALA A 461 -10.53 -5.68 -1.67
CA ALA A 461 -10.56 -6.91 -2.42
C ALA A 461 -11.00 -8.09 -1.52
N LEU A 462 -10.37 -8.29 -0.36
CA LEU A 462 -10.72 -9.35 0.58
C LEU A 462 -12.15 -9.23 1.10
N ALA A 463 -12.67 -8.02 1.30
CA ALA A 463 -14.06 -7.79 1.70
C ALA A 463 -15.08 -8.33 0.67
N GLY A 464 -14.74 -8.37 -0.62
CA GLY A 464 -15.57 -8.92 -1.70
C GLY A 464 -15.46 -10.44 -1.88
N TYR A 465 -14.55 -11.13 -1.19
CA TYR A 465 -14.33 -12.58 -1.40
C TYR A 465 -15.53 -13.43 -0.98
N PRO A 466 -16.03 -14.34 -1.83
CA PRO A 466 -17.22 -15.15 -1.53
C PRO A 466 -16.98 -16.34 -0.59
N GLY A 467 -15.72 -16.80 -0.47
CA GLY A 467 -15.34 -17.93 0.38
C GLY A 467 -14.95 -17.50 1.79
N ALA A 468 -14.35 -18.43 2.55
CA ALA A 468 -13.91 -18.17 3.91
C ALA A 468 -12.54 -17.45 3.96
N LEU A 469 -12.39 -16.54 4.92
CA LEU A 469 -11.15 -15.82 5.20
C LEU A 469 -10.69 -16.08 6.63
N LEU A 470 -9.38 -16.27 6.79
CA LEU A 470 -8.70 -16.32 8.08
C LEU A 470 -7.50 -15.37 8.02
N LEU A 471 -7.63 -14.20 8.64
CA LEU A 471 -6.68 -13.10 8.54
C LEU A 471 -6.05 -12.82 9.90
N VAL A 472 -4.73 -12.96 10.01
CA VAL A 472 -3.98 -12.54 11.19
C VAL A 472 -3.38 -11.17 10.90
N SER A 473 -3.70 -10.16 11.70
CA SER A 473 -3.09 -8.83 11.54
C SER A 473 -3.11 -8.01 12.84
N HIS A 474 -2.16 -7.09 12.94
CA HIS A 474 -2.11 -6.04 13.96
C HIS A 474 -2.77 -4.73 13.49
N ASP A 475 -3.18 -4.66 12.24
CA ASP A 475 -3.86 -3.51 11.65
C ASP A 475 -5.38 -3.64 11.87
N GLU A 476 -5.89 -2.91 12.85
CA GLU A 476 -7.31 -2.91 13.20
C GLU A 476 -8.19 -2.40 12.04
N GLY A 477 -7.76 -1.34 11.34
CA GLY A 477 -8.51 -0.78 10.21
C GLY A 477 -8.62 -1.77 9.04
N PHE A 478 -7.56 -2.53 8.77
CA PHE A 478 -7.57 -3.61 7.80
C PHE A 478 -8.57 -4.71 8.19
N LEU A 479 -8.50 -5.15 9.44
CA LEU A 479 -9.41 -6.19 9.94
C LEU A 479 -10.86 -5.71 10.02
N GLU A 480 -11.13 -4.45 10.36
CA GLU A 480 -12.49 -3.88 10.36
C GLU A 480 -13.12 -3.88 8.97
N CYS A 481 -12.32 -3.67 7.94
CA CYS A 481 -12.79 -3.70 6.56
C CYS A 481 -12.99 -5.13 6.03
N ALA A 482 -12.06 -6.05 6.32
CA ALA A 482 -11.99 -7.36 5.68
C ALA A 482 -12.66 -8.51 6.47
N ALA A 483 -12.86 -8.36 7.79
CA ALA A 483 -13.37 -9.41 8.67
C ALA A 483 -14.67 -8.99 9.38
N SER A 484 -15.57 -9.95 9.58
CA SER A 484 -16.84 -9.77 10.30
C SER A 484 -16.87 -10.49 11.66
N ILE A 485 -15.96 -11.40 11.88
CA ILE A 485 -15.82 -12.17 13.13
C ILE A 485 -14.43 -11.87 13.68
N ARG A 486 -14.32 -11.64 14.99
CA ARG A 486 -13.04 -11.36 15.64
C ARG A 486 -12.68 -12.48 16.62
N TRP A 487 -11.47 -12.99 16.46
CA TRP A 487 -10.82 -13.89 17.39
C TRP A 487 -9.67 -13.13 18.05
N THR A 488 -9.86 -12.74 19.30
CA THR A 488 -8.87 -11.94 20.03
C THR A 488 -8.15 -12.80 21.06
N LEU A 489 -6.82 -12.81 20.98
CA LEU A 489 -5.97 -13.52 21.92
C LEU A 489 -5.51 -12.56 23.01
N HIS A 490 -5.70 -12.96 24.27
CA HIS A 490 -5.28 -12.20 25.44
C HIS A 490 -4.24 -13.00 26.22
N SER A 491 -3.13 -12.35 26.62
CA SER A 491 -2.17 -13.00 27.55
C SER A 491 -2.81 -13.16 28.92
N ASP A 492 -2.58 -14.31 29.55
CA ASP A 492 -3.04 -14.59 30.93
C ASP A 492 -2.06 -14.09 32.01
N GLY A 493 -0.91 -13.52 31.61
CA GLY A 493 0.12 -13.04 32.52
C GLY A 493 0.97 -14.14 33.16
N LEU A 494 0.67 -15.41 32.90
CA LEU A 494 1.34 -16.59 33.45
C LEU A 494 2.11 -17.39 32.39
N GLY A 495 2.31 -16.79 31.22
CA GLY A 495 2.99 -17.44 30.08
C GLY A 495 2.05 -18.16 29.12
N GLY A 496 0.73 -18.18 29.37
CA GLY A 496 -0.31 -18.66 28.48
C GLY A 496 -1.11 -17.55 27.83
N ALA A 497 -2.09 -17.95 27.01
CA ALA A 497 -3.06 -17.03 26.42
C ALA A 497 -4.45 -17.66 26.34
N GLN A 498 -5.47 -16.81 26.28
CA GLN A 498 -6.87 -17.22 26.10
C GLN A 498 -7.44 -16.52 24.87
N LEU A 499 -8.22 -17.27 24.07
CA LEU A 499 -8.92 -16.77 22.91
C LEU A 499 -10.39 -16.45 23.25
N THR A 500 -10.84 -15.28 22.81
CA THR A 500 -12.24 -14.85 22.86
C THR A 500 -12.76 -14.63 21.45
N VAL A 501 -14.05 -14.93 21.23
CA VAL A 501 -14.75 -14.76 19.95
C VAL A 501 -15.78 -13.64 20.11
N SER A 502 -15.78 -12.67 19.19
CA SER A 502 -16.76 -11.59 19.13
C SER A 502 -17.24 -11.33 17.71
#